data_698957e0e76d4500d9d6722989c1fa9b
#
_entry.id   698957e0e76d4500d9d6722989c1fa9b
#
_cell.length_a   1.000
_cell.length_b   1.000
_cell.length_c   1.000
_cell.angle_alpha   90.00
_cell.angle_beta   90.00
_cell.angle_gamma   90.00
#
_symmetry.space_group_name_H-M   'P 1'
#
loop_
_entity.id
_entity.type
_entity.pdbx_description
1 polymer ?
#
loop_
_entity_poly.entity_id
_entity_poly.type
_entity_poly.pdbx_seq_one_letter_code
_entity_poly.pdbx_strand_id
1 'polypeptide(L)'
;TLIDHMGSDLTVVNAARVSFAKESEWESITPAGPVKNVLKDNDEDLISYLARHNHWTPFGHCSVSFRIKAPVFVARQLGKHQVGLVWNEISRRYVDYEPEFYYPDRWRGRAKNKKQGSSNNIIDINPSTGTGPAMVDDYHSAMQKCLWTYKQLLHRGVAPEMARMILPQSMYTEWYWSGSLVAFA
;
A
#
# COMPACT_ATOMS: atom_id res chain seq x y z
N THR A 1 -7.45 2.41 -2.00
CA THR A 1 -8.74 2.07 -2.62
C THR A 1 -8.57 0.88 -3.52
N LEU A 2 -9.45 -0.12 -3.43
CA LEU A 2 -9.58 -1.17 -4.44
C LEU A 2 -10.18 -0.54 -5.70
N ILE A 3 -9.58 -0.83 -6.85
CA ILE A 3 -10.06 -0.34 -8.15
C ILE A 3 -10.86 -1.44 -8.84
N ASP A 4 -10.25 -2.63 -8.95
CA ASP A 4 -10.86 -3.77 -9.63
C ASP A 4 -10.22 -5.07 -9.16
N HIS A 5 -10.90 -6.19 -9.44
CA HIS A 5 -10.38 -7.52 -9.21
C HIS A 5 -10.91 -8.50 -10.25
N MET A 6 -10.14 -9.52 -10.53
CA MET A 6 -10.52 -10.63 -11.38
C MET A 6 -10.45 -11.92 -10.56
N GLY A 7 -11.49 -12.73 -10.68
CA GLY A 7 -11.58 -14.01 -9.98
C GLY A 7 -12.23 -13.87 -8.59
N SER A 8 -12.37 -15.02 -7.96
CA SER A 8 -12.98 -15.20 -6.64
C SER A 8 -12.41 -16.47 -5.99
N ASP A 9 -12.83 -16.77 -4.76
CA ASP A 9 -12.47 -18.01 -4.09
C ASP A 9 -12.87 -19.24 -4.93
N LEU A 10 -14.03 -19.19 -5.59
CA LEU A 10 -14.44 -20.26 -6.50
C LEU A 10 -13.51 -20.42 -7.71
N THR A 11 -12.89 -19.33 -8.18
CA THR A 11 -11.87 -19.39 -9.23
C THR A 11 -10.65 -20.19 -8.77
N VAL A 12 -10.18 -19.94 -7.54
CA VAL A 12 -9.07 -20.70 -6.93
C VAL A 12 -9.42 -22.18 -6.82
N VAL A 13 -10.62 -22.48 -6.32
CA VAL A 13 -11.13 -23.85 -6.20
C VAL A 13 -11.13 -24.57 -7.54
N ASN A 14 -11.72 -23.95 -8.57
CA ASN A 14 -11.87 -24.58 -9.88
C ASN A 14 -10.53 -24.67 -10.61
N ALA A 15 -9.63 -23.71 -10.44
CA ALA A 15 -8.26 -23.82 -10.93
C ALA A 15 -7.51 -25.03 -10.34
N ALA A 16 -7.75 -25.36 -9.06
CA ALA A 16 -7.17 -26.55 -8.45
C ALA A 16 -7.87 -27.85 -8.92
N ARG A 17 -9.20 -27.82 -9.03
CA ARG A 17 -10.01 -28.99 -9.38
C ARG A 17 -9.88 -29.41 -10.84
N VAL A 18 -9.49 -28.51 -11.74
CA VAL A 18 -9.33 -28.81 -13.17
C VAL A 18 -8.36 -29.98 -13.41
N SER A 19 -7.35 -30.16 -12.57
CA SER A 19 -6.40 -31.27 -12.63
C SER A 19 -7.05 -32.65 -12.45
N PHE A 20 -8.26 -32.68 -11.91
CA PHE A 20 -9.08 -33.90 -11.70
C PHE A 20 -10.30 -33.94 -12.59
N ALA A 21 -10.38 -33.05 -13.61
CA ALA A 21 -11.56 -32.86 -14.46
C ALA A 21 -12.85 -32.63 -13.64
N LYS A 22 -12.74 -31.85 -12.55
CA LYS A 22 -13.84 -31.51 -11.65
C LYS A 22 -14.04 -30.01 -11.59
N GLU A 23 -15.26 -29.61 -11.27
CA GLU A 23 -15.67 -28.24 -11.08
C GLU A 23 -16.57 -28.15 -9.84
N SER A 24 -16.58 -26.99 -9.20
CA SER A 24 -17.47 -26.64 -8.10
C SER A 24 -18.29 -25.41 -8.47
N GLU A 25 -19.38 -25.22 -7.75
CA GLU A 25 -20.31 -24.10 -7.89
C GLU A 25 -20.58 -23.48 -6.54
N TRP A 26 -21.00 -22.21 -6.54
CA TRP A 26 -21.47 -21.55 -5.34
C TRP A 26 -22.68 -22.27 -4.75
N GLU A 27 -22.74 -22.38 -3.44
CA GLU A 27 -23.93 -22.75 -2.72
C GLU A 27 -24.75 -21.53 -2.36
N SER A 28 -26.00 -21.51 -2.77
CA SER A 28 -26.91 -20.41 -2.46
C SER A 28 -27.63 -20.69 -1.15
N ILE A 29 -27.38 -19.86 -0.15
CA ILE A 29 -28.10 -19.91 1.13
C ILE A 29 -29.10 -18.75 1.18
N THR A 30 -30.29 -19.02 1.71
CA THR A 30 -31.38 -18.04 1.90
C THR A 30 -31.53 -17.76 3.40
N PRO A 31 -30.72 -16.90 3.99
CA PRO A 31 -30.96 -16.45 5.36
C PRO A 31 -32.24 -15.57 5.38
N ALA A 32 -32.67 -15.09 6.53
CA ALA A 32 -33.78 -14.15 6.68
C ALA A 32 -33.49 -12.75 6.02
N GLY A 33 -32.93 -12.76 4.79
CA GLY A 33 -32.45 -11.60 4.02
C GLY A 33 -32.12 -12.00 2.57
N PRO A 34 -31.36 -11.20 1.84
CA PRO A 34 -31.01 -11.47 0.45
C PRO A 34 -30.21 -12.79 0.34
N VAL A 35 -30.44 -13.51 -0.75
CA VAL A 35 -29.69 -14.74 -1.09
C VAL A 35 -28.19 -14.41 -1.11
N LYS A 36 -27.41 -15.24 -0.41
CA LYS A 36 -25.95 -15.17 -0.42
C LYS A 36 -25.37 -16.40 -1.09
N ASN A 37 -24.38 -16.19 -1.93
CA ASN A 37 -23.56 -17.26 -2.48
C ASN A 37 -22.37 -17.47 -1.55
N VAL A 38 -22.18 -18.68 -1.07
CA VAL A 38 -21.08 -19.11 -0.20
C VAL A 38 -20.32 -20.25 -0.83
N LEU A 39 -19.08 -20.44 -0.44
CA LEU A 39 -18.36 -21.66 -0.79
C LEU A 39 -18.94 -22.84 -0.01
N LYS A 40 -18.84 -24.03 -0.60
CA LYS A 40 -19.07 -25.28 0.12
C LYS A 40 -17.94 -25.51 1.12
N ASP A 41 -18.23 -26.12 2.26
CA ASP A 41 -17.24 -26.41 3.31
C ASP A 41 -15.98 -27.10 2.76
N ASN A 42 -16.16 -28.10 1.90
CA ASN A 42 -15.05 -28.81 1.25
C ASN A 42 -14.19 -27.92 0.33
N ASP A 43 -14.73 -26.82 -0.17
CA ASP A 43 -14.00 -25.87 -1.02
C ASP A 43 -13.22 -24.85 -0.17
N GLU A 44 -13.76 -24.45 0.97
CA GLU A 44 -13.02 -23.66 1.98
C GLU A 44 -11.82 -24.45 2.53
N ASP A 45 -12.04 -25.73 2.86
CA ASP A 45 -10.99 -26.64 3.30
C ASP A 45 -9.89 -26.80 2.22
N LEU A 46 -10.29 -26.90 0.94
CA LEU A 46 -9.35 -26.98 -0.18
C LEU A 46 -8.49 -25.74 -0.29
N ILE A 47 -9.09 -24.54 -0.22
CA ILE A 47 -8.31 -23.26 -0.24
C ILE A 47 -7.30 -23.23 0.92
N SER A 48 -7.77 -23.59 2.11
CA SER A 48 -6.91 -23.64 3.31
C SER A 48 -5.78 -24.65 3.17
N TYR A 49 -6.03 -25.81 2.55
CA TYR A 49 -5.02 -26.82 2.25
C TYR A 49 -3.97 -26.28 1.26
N LEU A 50 -4.44 -25.70 0.14
CA LEU A 50 -3.56 -25.15 -0.90
C LEU A 50 -2.64 -24.07 -0.35
N ALA A 51 -3.17 -23.17 0.48
CA ALA A 51 -2.40 -22.11 1.12
C ALA A 51 -1.34 -22.67 2.09
N ARG A 52 -1.72 -23.61 2.97
CA ARG A 52 -0.79 -24.20 3.95
C ARG A 52 0.33 -25.01 3.30
N HIS A 53 0.09 -25.61 2.14
CA HIS A 53 1.05 -26.43 1.42
C HIS A 53 1.78 -25.70 0.29
N ASN A 54 1.65 -24.36 0.21
CA ASN A 54 2.28 -23.53 -0.81
C ASN A 54 1.93 -23.94 -2.26
N HIS A 55 0.72 -24.43 -2.49
CA HIS A 55 0.20 -24.68 -3.84
C HIS A 55 -0.28 -23.36 -4.44
N TRP A 56 0.66 -22.52 -4.86
CA TRP A 56 0.40 -21.13 -5.22
C TRP A 56 -0.29 -20.94 -6.58
N THR A 57 -0.19 -21.89 -7.52
CA THR A 57 -0.68 -21.73 -8.89
C THR A 57 -2.18 -21.41 -8.98
N PRO A 58 -3.09 -22.03 -8.21
CA PRO A 58 -4.50 -21.67 -8.23
C PRO A 58 -4.76 -20.20 -7.85
N PHE A 59 -4.02 -19.65 -6.91
CA PHE A 59 -4.10 -18.24 -6.49
C PHE A 59 -3.57 -17.27 -7.55
N GLY A 60 -2.74 -17.74 -8.46
CA GLY A 60 -2.23 -16.97 -9.59
C GLY A 60 -3.30 -16.60 -10.63
N HIS A 61 -4.46 -17.29 -10.62
CA HIS A 61 -5.59 -17.00 -11.49
C HIS A 61 -6.48 -15.85 -11.01
N CYS A 62 -6.28 -15.37 -9.79
CA CYS A 62 -6.96 -14.20 -9.26
C CYS A 62 -6.01 -13.02 -9.25
N SER A 63 -6.50 -11.84 -9.61
CA SER A 63 -5.73 -10.61 -9.62
C SER A 63 -6.49 -9.46 -8.99
N VAL A 64 -5.75 -8.46 -8.54
CA VAL A 64 -6.31 -7.28 -7.90
C VAL A 64 -5.55 -6.03 -8.32
N SER A 65 -6.27 -4.93 -8.44
CA SER A 65 -5.73 -3.60 -8.76
C SER A 65 -6.10 -2.62 -7.65
N PHE A 66 -5.08 -1.97 -7.10
CA PHE A 66 -5.23 -0.94 -6.09
C PHE A 66 -4.79 0.43 -6.63
N ARG A 67 -5.45 1.47 -6.14
CA ARG A 67 -4.92 2.83 -6.13
C ARG A 67 -4.48 3.16 -4.71
N ILE A 68 -3.19 3.40 -4.53
CA ILE A 68 -2.57 3.61 -3.23
C ILE A 68 -2.04 5.04 -3.16
N LYS A 69 -2.30 5.72 -2.05
CA LYS A 69 -1.72 7.01 -1.69
C LYS A 69 -0.90 6.82 -0.41
N ALA A 70 0.38 7.09 -0.47
CA ALA A 70 1.29 6.99 0.68
C ALA A 70 2.49 7.94 0.51
N PRO A 71 3.22 8.24 1.59
CA PRO A 71 4.46 9.00 1.47
C PRO A 71 5.52 8.28 0.63
N VAL A 72 6.37 9.05 -0.05
CA VAL A 72 7.45 8.52 -0.91
C VAL A 72 8.34 7.51 -0.17
N PHE A 73 8.64 7.71 1.12
CA PHE A 73 9.46 6.76 1.87
C PHE A 73 8.80 5.38 2.02
N VAL A 74 7.46 5.29 2.04
CA VAL A 74 6.70 4.03 2.01
C VAL A 74 6.69 3.46 0.60
N ALA A 75 6.36 4.28 -0.39
CA ALA A 75 6.32 3.89 -1.80
C ALA A 75 7.65 3.27 -2.26
N ARG A 76 8.79 3.84 -1.84
CA ARG A 76 10.13 3.31 -2.15
C ARG A 76 10.39 1.92 -1.57
N GLN A 77 9.78 1.57 -0.46
CA GLN A 77 9.89 0.21 0.09
C GLN A 77 8.99 -0.76 -0.66
N LEU A 78 7.74 -0.38 -0.89
CA LEU A 78 6.78 -1.21 -1.63
C LEU A 78 7.22 -1.44 -3.08
N GLY A 79 7.75 -0.42 -3.75
CA GLY A 79 8.24 -0.50 -5.12
C GLY A 79 9.42 -1.45 -5.35
N LYS A 80 9.98 -2.07 -4.30
CA LYS A 80 10.97 -3.14 -4.42
C LYS A 80 10.34 -4.49 -4.73
N HIS A 81 9.06 -4.67 -4.46
CA HIS A 81 8.28 -5.86 -4.79
C HIS A 81 7.82 -5.74 -6.24
N GLN A 82 8.56 -6.35 -7.16
CA GLN A 82 8.36 -6.17 -8.60
C GLN A 82 7.88 -7.44 -9.30
N VAL A 83 8.14 -8.62 -8.73
CA VAL A 83 7.81 -9.89 -9.38
C VAL A 83 6.29 -10.08 -9.44
N GLY A 84 5.76 -10.12 -10.65
CA GLY A 84 4.32 -10.29 -10.89
C GLY A 84 3.46 -9.06 -10.56
N LEU A 85 4.08 -7.91 -10.26
CA LEU A 85 3.42 -6.66 -9.92
C LEU A 85 3.70 -5.57 -10.96
N VAL A 86 2.67 -4.80 -11.30
CA VAL A 86 2.74 -3.66 -12.20
C VAL A 86 2.49 -2.37 -11.42
N TRP A 87 3.33 -1.35 -11.67
CA TRP A 87 3.34 -0.11 -10.93
C TRP A 87 3.32 1.10 -11.88
N ASN A 88 2.34 2.00 -11.71
CA ASN A 88 2.29 3.27 -12.40
C ASN A 88 2.04 4.39 -11.39
N GLU A 89 3.03 5.27 -11.23
CA GLU A 89 3.05 6.32 -10.23
C GLU A 89 2.85 7.70 -10.86
N ILE A 90 2.19 8.59 -10.11
CA ILE A 90 2.09 10.00 -10.46
C ILE A 90 3.49 10.63 -10.58
N SER A 91 3.68 11.43 -11.61
CA SER A 91 4.99 12.04 -11.86
C SER A 91 4.96 13.55 -11.69
N ARG A 92 5.75 14.05 -10.77
CA ARG A 92 6.00 15.48 -10.58
C ARG A 92 6.75 16.13 -11.75
N ARG A 93 7.00 15.42 -12.82
CA ARG A 93 7.44 16.03 -14.10
C ARG A 93 6.28 16.63 -14.87
N TYR A 94 5.07 16.12 -14.64
CA TYR A 94 3.87 16.48 -15.41
C TYR A 94 2.81 17.19 -14.58
N VAL A 95 2.93 17.15 -13.26
CA VAL A 95 1.97 17.75 -12.34
C VAL A 95 2.67 18.72 -11.40
N ASP A 96 2.12 19.91 -11.25
CA ASP A 96 2.64 21.04 -10.48
C ASP A 96 1.71 21.50 -9.35
N TYR A 97 0.57 20.80 -9.14
CA TYR A 97 -0.29 21.12 -8.01
C TYR A 97 0.46 20.96 -6.67
N GLU A 98 -0.03 21.63 -5.64
CA GLU A 98 0.61 21.65 -4.33
C GLU A 98 0.78 20.23 -3.76
N PRO A 99 2.01 19.82 -3.41
CA PRO A 99 2.26 18.54 -2.77
C PRO A 99 1.73 18.52 -1.34
N GLU A 100 1.19 17.37 -0.93
CA GLU A 100 0.84 17.09 0.46
C GLU A 100 2.01 16.39 1.16
N PHE A 101 2.13 16.59 2.50
CA PHE A 101 3.16 15.97 3.31
C PHE A 101 2.55 15.15 4.45
N TYR A 102 3.22 14.07 4.77
CA TYR A 102 2.89 13.25 5.93
C TYR A 102 3.43 13.89 7.21
N TYR A 103 2.56 14.06 8.17
CA TYR A 103 2.86 14.52 9.52
C TYR A 103 2.52 13.39 10.49
N PRO A 104 3.51 12.81 11.20
CA PRO A 104 3.26 11.73 12.14
C PRO A 104 2.44 12.22 13.34
N ASP A 105 1.39 11.48 13.70
CA ASP A 105 0.66 11.72 14.95
C ASP A 105 1.51 11.36 16.19
N ARG A 106 2.46 10.44 16.01
CA ARG A 106 3.32 9.93 17.09
C ARG A 106 4.72 9.64 16.57
N TRP A 107 5.72 10.00 17.33
CA TRP A 107 7.09 9.67 17.06
C TRP A 107 7.53 8.44 17.86
N ARG A 108 7.89 7.38 17.15
CA ARG A 108 8.25 6.10 17.77
C ARG A 108 9.75 6.01 17.98
N GLY A 109 10.14 5.54 19.17
CA GLY A 109 11.53 5.34 19.52
C GLY A 109 12.21 4.24 18.69
N ARG A 110 13.53 4.29 18.68
CA ARG A 110 14.37 3.24 18.08
C ARG A 110 14.26 1.94 18.88
N ALA A 111 14.08 0.82 18.21
CA ALA A 111 14.14 -0.49 18.86
C ALA A 111 15.59 -0.92 19.13
N LYS A 112 15.89 -1.34 20.39
CA LYS A 112 17.26 -1.67 20.80
C LYS A 112 17.82 -2.93 20.11
N ASN A 113 16.98 -3.94 19.88
CA ASN A 113 17.41 -5.27 19.42
C ASN A 113 16.83 -5.68 18.06
N LYS A 114 16.39 -4.72 17.25
CA LYS A 114 15.85 -4.99 15.92
C LYS A 114 16.67 -4.26 14.87
N LYS A 115 17.07 -4.96 13.81
CA LYS A 115 17.72 -4.34 12.65
C LYS A 115 16.76 -3.41 11.90
N GLN A 116 15.48 -3.71 11.91
CA GLN A 116 14.41 -2.95 11.24
C GLN A 116 13.21 -2.80 12.18
N GLY A 117 12.52 -1.66 12.06
CA GLY A 117 11.33 -1.32 12.84
C GLY A 117 11.62 -0.38 14.01
N SER A 118 10.55 0.09 14.61
CA SER A 118 10.54 1.00 15.76
C SER A 118 10.07 0.28 17.02
N SER A 119 10.37 0.82 18.18
CA SER A 119 9.82 0.35 19.45
C SER A 119 8.37 0.84 19.62
N ASN A 120 7.67 0.28 20.60
CA ASN A 120 6.37 0.81 21.03
C ASN A 120 6.50 2.05 21.94
N ASN A 121 7.73 2.40 22.31
CA ASN A 121 7.99 3.61 23.07
C ASN A 121 7.71 4.84 22.22
N ILE A 122 6.86 5.72 22.68
CA ILE A 122 6.57 7.02 22.06
C ILE A 122 7.55 8.03 22.61
N ILE A 123 8.24 8.70 21.70
CA ILE A 123 9.10 9.81 22.05
C ILE A 123 8.25 11.08 22.11
N ASP A 124 8.20 11.67 23.31
CA ASP A 124 7.57 12.97 23.47
C ASP A 124 8.53 14.04 22.95
N ILE A 125 8.12 14.69 21.85
CA ILE A 125 8.86 15.79 21.22
C ILE A 125 8.08 17.10 21.33
N ASN A 126 7.11 17.17 22.25
CA ASN A 126 6.26 18.34 22.45
C ASN A 126 6.97 19.37 23.35
N PRO A 127 7.10 20.63 22.92
CA PRO A 127 7.74 21.68 23.71
C PRO A 127 7.02 22.02 25.04
N SER A 128 5.72 21.71 25.16
CA SER A 128 4.96 22.03 26.37
C SER A 128 5.35 21.19 27.59
N THR A 129 6.10 20.10 27.43
CA THR A 129 6.59 19.23 28.53
C THR A 129 7.99 19.59 29.01
N GLY A 130 8.65 20.56 28.41
CA GLY A 130 9.89 21.18 28.88
C GLY A 130 11.19 20.36 28.71
N THR A 131 11.15 19.21 28.05
CA THR A 131 12.29 18.28 27.97
C THR A 131 12.96 18.14 26.60
N GLY A 132 12.53 18.88 25.59
CA GLY A 132 13.13 18.82 24.26
C GLY A 132 12.87 20.06 23.44
N PRO A 133 13.73 20.33 22.44
CA PRO A 133 13.42 21.35 21.45
C PRO A 133 12.13 21.02 20.72
N ALA A 134 11.48 22.04 20.16
CA ALA A 134 10.26 21.96 19.37
C ALA A 134 10.46 21.16 18.06
N MET A 135 10.89 19.89 18.16
CA MET A 135 11.22 19.05 17.01
C MET A 135 10.02 18.86 16.05
N VAL A 136 8.78 18.93 16.59
CA VAL A 136 7.56 18.94 15.77
C VAL A 136 7.50 20.22 14.96
N ASP A 137 7.76 21.37 15.58
CA ASP A 137 7.74 22.67 14.92
C ASP A 137 8.88 22.80 13.90
N ASP A 138 10.05 22.25 14.22
CA ASP A 138 11.18 22.16 13.30
C ASP A 138 10.84 21.31 12.08
N TYR A 139 10.18 20.15 12.29
CA TYR A 139 9.74 19.31 11.20
C TYR A 139 8.70 20.01 10.32
N HIS A 140 7.69 20.65 10.92
CA HIS A 140 6.69 21.44 10.20
C HIS A 140 7.33 22.58 9.41
N SER A 141 8.22 23.33 10.05
CA SER A 141 8.95 24.44 9.43
C SER A 141 9.81 23.99 8.25
N ALA A 142 10.47 22.82 8.37
CA ALA A 142 11.23 22.23 7.27
C ALA A 142 10.34 21.87 6.08
N MET A 143 9.15 21.25 6.33
CA MET A 143 8.18 20.91 5.27
C MET A 143 7.68 22.18 4.57
N GLN A 144 7.32 23.22 5.34
CA GLN A 144 6.88 24.50 4.79
C GLN A 144 7.98 25.18 3.97
N LYS A 145 9.22 25.12 4.44
CA LYS A 145 10.36 25.67 3.69
C LYS A 145 10.60 24.95 2.37
N CYS A 146 10.50 23.62 2.36
CA CYS A 146 10.61 22.83 1.14
C CYS A 146 9.50 23.20 0.15
N LEU A 147 8.25 23.28 0.63
CA LEU A 147 7.09 23.68 -0.19
C LEU A 147 7.27 25.08 -0.79
N TRP A 148 7.64 26.03 0.05
CA TRP A 148 7.88 27.41 -0.41
C TRP A 148 8.98 27.45 -1.47
N THR A 149 10.11 26.76 -1.24
CA THR A 149 11.22 26.71 -2.19
C THR A 149 10.79 26.08 -3.52
N TYR A 150 10.02 24.97 -3.48
CA TYR A 150 9.45 24.33 -4.66
C TYR A 150 8.61 25.30 -5.48
N LYS A 151 7.67 26.02 -4.82
CA LYS A 151 6.83 27.02 -5.47
C LYS A 151 7.66 28.16 -6.09
N GLN A 152 8.70 28.63 -5.39
CA GLN A 152 9.58 29.68 -5.92
C GLN A 152 10.37 29.23 -7.15
N LEU A 153 10.85 27.99 -7.17
CA LEU A 153 11.53 27.42 -8.34
C LEU A 153 10.60 27.37 -9.56
N LEU A 154 9.38 26.83 -9.39
CA LEU A 154 8.39 26.82 -10.47
C LEU A 154 8.02 28.21 -10.95
N HIS A 155 7.77 29.15 -10.04
CA HIS A 155 7.45 30.54 -10.38
C HIS A 155 8.55 31.24 -11.18
N ARG A 156 9.81 30.85 -10.96
CA ARG A 156 10.98 31.34 -11.71
C ARG A 156 11.24 30.61 -13.01
N GLY A 157 10.35 29.71 -13.42
CA GLY A 157 10.46 28.96 -14.66
C GLY A 157 11.40 27.76 -14.62
N VAL A 158 11.80 27.30 -13.41
CA VAL A 158 12.57 26.05 -13.29
C VAL A 158 11.68 24.89 -13.66
N ALA A 159 12.17 23.99 -14.51
CA ALA A 159 11.43 22.82 -14.96
C ALA A 159 10.96 21.95 -13.77
N PRO A 160 9.72 21.41 -13.79
CA PRO A 160 9.18 20.60 -12.68
C PRO A 160 10.07 19.41 -12.29
N GLU A 161 10.72 18.76 -13.26
CA GLU A 161 11.66 17.67 -13.00
C GLU A 161 12.87 18.09 -12.16
N MET A 162 13.25 19.36 -12.18
CA MET A 162 14.31 19.91 -11.35
C MET A 162 13.77 20.49 -10.05
N ALA A 163 12.68 21.25 -10.11
CA ALA A 163 12.07 21.86 -8.92
C ALA A 163 11.71 20.82 -7.85
N ARG A 164 11.24 19.64 -8.27
CA ARG A 164 10.86 18.53 -7.35
C ARG A 164 12.04 17.99 -6.50
N MET A 165 13.29 18.28 -6.84
CA MET A 165 14.44 17.79 -6.07
C MET A 165 14.45 18.26 -4.61
N ILE A 166 13.79 19.39 -4.30
CA ILE A 166 13.68 19.90 -2.93
C ILE A 166 12.59 19.20 -2.11
N LEU A 167 11.70 18.44 -2.75
CA LEU A 167 10.57 17.82 -2.06
C LEU A 167 11.04 16.64 -1.19
N PRO A 168 10.66 16.61 0.11
CA PRO A 168 11.10 15.59 1.04
C PRO A 168 10.41 14.24 0.81
N GLN A 169 10.98 13.17 1.35
CA GLN A 169 10.42 11.83 1.25
C GLN A 169 9.07 11.66 1.98
N SER A 170 8.73 12.56 2.87
CA SER A 170 7.42 12.64 3.52
C SER A 170 6.31 13.15 2.60
N MET A 171 6.65 13.66 1.40
CA MET A 171 5.64 14.01 0.39
C MET A 171 4.81 12.80 0.02
N TYR A 172 3.47 12.97 -0.04
CA TYR A 172 2.60 11.94 -0.56
C TYR A 172 2.79 11.77 -2.06
N THR A 173 2.80 10.50 -2.48
CA THR A 173 2.68 10.07 -3.87
C THR A 173 1.48 9.14 -4.02
N GLU A 174 1.11 8.84 -5.24
CA GLU A 174 -0.05 8.01 -5.53
C GLU A 174 0.26 7.14 -6.75
N TRP A 175 -0.17 5.87 -6.69
CA TRP A 175 0.09 4.93 -7.78
C TRP A 175 -1.00 3.87 -7.92
N TYR A 176 -1.09 3.33 -9.13
CA TYR A 176 -1.78 2.08 -9.41
C TYR A 176 -0.82 0.92 -9.18
N TRP A 177 -1.30 -0.11 -8.50
CA TRP A 177 -0.54 -1.32 -8.21
C TRP A 177 -1.39 -2.54 -8.46
N SER A 178 -1.00 -3.37 -9.45
CA SER A 178 -1.79 -4.50 -9.93
C SER A 178 -0.95 -5.75 -9.98
N GLY A 179 -1.57 -6.88 -9.71
CA GLY A 179 -0.93 -8.19 -9.80
C GLY A 179 -1.85 -9.31 -9.34
N SER A 180 -1.36 -10.55 -9.42
CA SER A 180 -2.06 -11.70 -8.89
C SER A 180 -2.05 -11.72 -7.36
N LEU A 181 -2.97 -12.45 -6.74
CA LEU A 181 -2.98 -12.64 -5.28
C LEU A 181 -1.63 -13.18 -4.79
N VAL A 182 -1.04 -14.12 -5.51
CA VAL A 182 0.24 -14.71 -5.16
C VAL A 182 1.40 -13.72 -5.25
N ALA A 183 1.30 -12.69 -6.10
CA ALA A 183 2.32 -11.66 -6.19
C ALA A 183 2.27 -10.68 -5.01
N PHE A 184 1.12 -10.55 -4.35
CA PHE A 184 0.94 -9.72 -3.16
C PHE A 184 1.18 -10.48 -1.84
N ALA A 185 1.20 -11.81 -1.85
CA ALA A 185 1.43 -12.66 -0.68
C ALA A 185 2.91 -12.85 -0.36
#